data_352a26d5a4de1db1c8a2a2a1ca478545
#
_entry.id   352a26d5a4de1db1c8a2a2a1ca478545
#
_cell.length_a   1.000
_cell.length_b   1.000
_cell.length_c   1.000
_cell.angle_alpha   90.00
_cell.angle_beta   90.00
_cell.angle_gamma   90.00
#
_symmetry.space_group_name_H-M   'P 1'
#
loop_
_entity.id
_entity.type
_entity.pdbx_description
1 polymer ?
#
loop_
_entity_poly.entity_id
_entity_poly.type
_entity_poly.pdbx_seq_one_letter_code
_entity_poly.pdbx_strand_id
1 'polypeptide(L)'
;FGGPDKVANFEAELDAWAQHTLSKAYNSKSAPRLVLVSPIAFEDQSSKRDLPNGEKENANLILYSASVETIAKKHGLTFIDLFSSSMSLYHKSESFLTTGGFIPNDEGYKAIAKLLANGLYGNGSHTSKADPGLLHAAVKQKDYFWNSDYNLVNGVHAFGRRYNPYGPQNYP
;
A
#
# COMPACT_ATOMS: atom_id res chain seq x y z
N PHE A 1 14.57 -3.04 -2.12
CA PHE A 1 15.10 -3.40 -0.81
C PHE A 1 16.55 -3.84 -0.94
N GLY A 2 17.41 -3.51 0.04
CA GLY A 2 18.85 -3.73 -0.01
C GLY A 2 19.31 -5.11 0.51
N GLY A 3 18.41 -6.10 0.57
CA GLY A 3 18.71 -7.42 1.14
C GLY A 3 18.84 -7.41 2.67
N PRO A 4 19.32 -8.52 3.28
CA PRO A 4 19.40 -8.65 4.74
C PRO A 4 20.26 -7.57 5.41
N ASP A 5 21.34 -7.15 4.76
CA ASP A 5 22.31 -6.17 5.30
C ASP A 5 21.72 -4.77 5.48
N LYS A 6 20.58 -4.48 4.86
CA LYS A 6 19.92 -3.17 4.92
C LYS A 6 18.70 -3.14 5.84
N VAL A 7 18.36 -4.24 6.47
CA VAL A 7 17.18 -4.34 7.36
C VAL A 7 17.28 -3.35 8.51
N ALA A 8 18.43 -3.29 9.20
CA ALA A 8 18.61 -2.37 10.32
C ALA A 8 18.49 -0.89 9.89
N ASN A 9 19.02 -0.54 8.71
CA ASN A 9 18.88 0.81 8.15
C ASN A 9 17.40 1.14 7.85
N PHE A 10 16.69 0.22 7.21
CA PHE A 10 15.27 0.37 6.92
C PHE A 10 14.45 0.57 8.20
N GLU A 11 14.73 -0.22 9.24
CA GLU A 11 14.05 -0.12 10.53
C GLU A 11 14.28 1.25 11.18
N ALA A 12 15.54 1.74 11.18
CA ALA A 12 15.87 3.06 11.72
C ALA A 12 15.18 4.20 10.93
N GLU A 13 15.13 4.12 9.61
CA GLU A 13 14.47 5.11 8.76
C GLU A 13 12.94 5.08 8.95
N LEU A 14 12.35 3.90 9.05
CA LEU A 14 10.91 3.75 9.32
C LEU A 14 10.54 4.27 10.70
N ASP A 15 11.37 4.03 11.72
CA ASP A 15 11.20 4.57 13.06
C ASP A 15 11.21 6.10 13.07
N ALA A 16 12.22 6.69 12.44
CA ALA A 16 12.35 8.15 12.34
C ALA A 16 11.17 8.77 11.58
N TRP A 17 10.72 8.13 10.50
CA TRP A 17 9.55 8.57 9.74
C TRP A 17 8.26 8.49 10.59
N ALA A 18 8.06 7.41 11.33
CA ALA A 18 6.89 7.24 12.19
C ALA A 18 6.86 8.32 13.29
N GLN A 19 7.99 8.55 13.97
CA GLN A 19 8.12 9.60 14.97
C GLN A 19 7.82 10.98 14.40
N HIS A 20 8.43 11.31 13.25
CA HIS A 20 8.19 12.58 12.59
C HIS A 20 6.71 12.76 12.24
N THR A 21 6.10 11.76 11.63
CA THR A 21 4.70 11.84 11.19
C THR A 21 3.75 11.98 12.38
N LEU A 22 3.96 11.22 13.46
CA LEU A 22 3.16 11.30 14.68
C LEU A 22 3.33 12.62 15.42
N SER A 23 4.45 13.33 15.24
CA SER A 23 4.67 14.65 15.81
C SER A 23 3.90 15.78 15.12
N LYS A 24 3.26 15.51 13.98
CA LYS A 24 2.58 16.52 13.16
C LYS A 24 1.07 16.48 13.35
N ALA A 25 0.46 17.65 13.37
CA ALA A 25 -0.99 17.82 13.36
C ALA A 25 -1.41 18.41 12.01
N TYR A 26 -1.41 17.60 10.95
CA TYR A 26 -1.74 18.06 9.59
C TYR A 26 -3.14 18.67 9.47
N ASN A 27 -4.06 18.27 10.35
CA ASN A 27 -5.40 18.83 10.47
C ASN A 27 -5.49 19.98 11.51
N SER A 28 -4.34 20.46 12.00
CA SER A 28 -4.21 21.49 13.06
C SER A 28 -4.84 21.10 14.42
N LYS A 29 -5.20 19.83 14.63
CA LYS A 29 -5.91 19.37 15.85
C LYS A 29 -5.24 18.19 16.52
N SER A 30 -4.82 17.19 15.78
CA SER A 30 -4.32 15.93 16.34
C SER A 30 -3.27 15.27 15.45
N ALA A 31 -2.45 14.41 16.02
CA ALA A 31 -1.58 13.53 15.27
C ALA A 31 -2.41 12.62 14.32
N PRO A 32 -1.86 12.23 13.16
CA PRO A 32 -2.52 11.32 12.24
C PRO A 32 -2.62 9.92 12.86
N ARG A 33 -3.66 9.18 12.48
CA ARG A 33 -3.73 7.75 12.75
C ARG A 33 -2.93 7.02 11.69
N LEU A 34 -1.87 6.34 12.11
CA LEU A 34 -1.04 5.54 11.23
C LEU A 34 -1.43 4.07 11.32
N VAL A 35 -1.41 3.40 10.19
CA VAL A 35 -1.49 1.95 10.06
C VAL A 35 -0.28 1.52 9.24
N LEU A 36 0.51 0.62 9.78
CA LEU A 36 1.64 0.05 9.06
C LEU A 36 1.21 -1.28 8.45
N VAL A 37 1.57 -1.48 7.20
CA VAL A 37 1.19 -2.67 6.43
C VAL A 37 2.44 -3.31 5.88
N SER A 38 2.60 -4.62 6.05
CA SER A 38 3.71 -5.34 5.42
C SER A 38 3.53 -5.39 3.89
N PRO A 39 4.61 -5.57 3.12
CA PRO A 39 4.47 -5.92 1.70
C PRO A 39 3.70 -7.23 1.55
N ILE A 40 3.12 -7.45 0.36
CA ILE A 40 2.61 -8.78 -0.04
C ILE A 40 3.77 -9.72 -0.32
N ALA A 41 3.53 -11.03 -0.23
CA ALA A 41 4.49 -12.04 -0.64
C ALA A 41 4.68 -12.05 -2.16
N PHE A 42 5.81 -12.56 -2.62
CA PHE A 42 6.02 -12.90 -4.02
C PHE A 42 5.31 -14.23 -4.31
N GLU A 43 4.45 -14.25 -5.33
CA GLU A 43 3.72 -15.44 -5.77
C GLU A 43 4.59 -16.29 -6.69
N ASP A 44 4.81 -17.54 -6.34
CA ASP A 44 5.52 -18.49 -7.20
C ASP A 44 4.69 -18.84 -8.45
N GLN A 45 5.20 -18.43 -9.60
CA GLN A 45 4.62 -18.72 -10.92
C GLN A 45 5.56 -19.56 -11.79
N SER A 46 6.67 -20.05 -11.24
CA SER A 46 7.74 -20.75 -11.96
C SER A 46 7.28 -22.04 -12.65
N SER A 47 6.22 -22.67 -12.12
CA SER A 47 5.65 -23.87 -12.70
C SER A 47 4.98 -23.68 -14.06
N LYS A 48 4.57 -22.45 -14.39
CA LYS A 48 3.84 -22.12 -15.65
C LYS A 48 4.48 -20.95 -16.43
N ARG A 49 5.44 -20.28 -15.85
CA ARG A 49 6.10 -19.10 -16.43
C ARG A 49 7.60 -19.16 -16.18
N ASP A 50 8.38 -18.58 -17.07
CA ASP A 50 9.82 -18.39 -16.88
C ASP A 50 10.08 -17.21 -15.94
N LEU A 51 9.81 -17.44 -14.65
CA LEU A 51 9.95 -16.48 -13.57
C LEU A 51 10.63 -17.14 -12.36
N PRO A 52 11.28 -16.35 -11.49
CA PRO A 52 11.79 -16.87 -10.21
C PRO A 52 10.69 -17.53 -9.39
N ASN A 53 11.06 -18.53 -8.57
CA ASN A 53 10.12 -19.16 -7.64
C ASN A 53 9.79 -18.33 -6.40
N GLY A 54 10.41 -17.16 -6.23
CA GLY A 54 10.15 -16.24 -5.15
C GLY A 54 10.78 -16.58 -3.79
N GLU A 55 11.52 -17.68 -3.67
CA GLU A 55 12.16 -18.07 -2.40
C GLU A 55 13.07 -16.98 -1.84
N LYS A 56 13.95 -16.46 -2.68
CA LYS A 56 14.89 -15.38 -2.30
C LYS A 56 14.17 -14.09 -1.97
N GLU A 57 13.18 -13.73 -2.75
CA GLU A 57 12.35 -12.55 -2.58
C GLU A 57 11.58 -12.64 -1.26
N ASN A 58 10.94 -13.76 -1.01
CA ASN A 58 10.18 -14.00 0.22
C ASN A 58 11.05 -14.09 1.46
N ALA A 59 12.26 -14.66 1.35
CA ALA A 59 13.24 -14.66 2.43
C ALA A 59 13.65 -13.24 2.85
N ASN A 60 13.73 -12.31 1.92
CA ASN A 60 13.95 -10.89 2.23
C ASN A 60 12.68 -10.21 2.76
N LEU A 61 11.54 -10.40 2.10
CA LEU A 61 10.28 -9.75 2.46
C LEU A 61 9.85 -10.06 3.90
N ILE A 62 10.09 -11.28 4.40
CA ILE A 62 9.78 -11.63 5.79
C ILE A 62 10.60 -10.81 6.79
N LEU A 63 11.88 -10.51 6.51
CA LEU A 63 12.72 -9.70 7.38
C LEU A 63 12.20 -8.25 7.46
N TYR A 64 11.86 -7.68 6.31
CA TYR A 64 11.31 -6.32 6.25
C TYR A 64 9.90 -6.24 6.87
N SER A 65 9.08 -7.28 6.71
CA SER A 65 7.77 -7.37 7.37
C SER A 65 7.90 -7.39 8.89
N ALA A 66 8.87 -8.15 9.42
CA ALA A 66 9.17 -8.19 10.86
C ALA A 66 9.63 -6.82 11.39
N SER A 67 10.44 -6.07 10.63
CA SER A 67 10.83 -4.71 11.00
C SER A 67 9.63 -3.75 11.04
N VAL A 68 8.73 -3.84 10.04
CA VAL A 68 7.49 -3.04 10.04
C VAL A 68 6.65 -3.34 11.28
N GLU A 69 6.49 -4.62 11.64
CA GLU A 69 5.78 -5.04 12.84
C GLU A 69 6.43 -4.51 14.13
N THR A 70 7.77 -4.59 14.20
CA THR A 70 8.56 -4.09 15.34
C THR A 70 8.30 -2.60 15.56
N ILE A 71 8.37 -1.81 14.51
CA ILE A 71 8.12 -0.36 14.58
C ILE A 71 6.66 -0.06 14.91
N ALA A 72 5.70 -0.81 14.35
CA ALA A 72 4.30 -0.66 14.72
C ALA A 72 4.08 -0.89 16.22
N LYS A 73 4.64 -1.97 16.76
CA LYS A 73 4.58 -2.28 18.21
C LYS A 73 5.23 -1.19 19.05
N LYS A 74 6.42 -0.70 18.65
CA LYS A 74 7.16 0.35 19.35
C LYS A 74 6.34 1.63 19.52
N HIS A 75 5.56 2.01 18.51
CA HIS A 75 4.75 3.23 18.49
C HIS A 75 3.27 3.01 18.83
N GLY A 76 2.86 1.80 19.19
CA GLY A 76 1.46 1.47 19.47
C GLY A 76 0.52 1.63 18.27
N LEU A 77 1.05 1.38 17.06
CA LEU A 77 0.33 1.49 15.80
C LEU A 77 -0.34 0.18 15.42
N THR A 78 -1.42 0.29 14.64
CA THR A 78 -2.01 -0.88 14.00
C THR A 78 -1.04 -1.44 12.96
N PHE A 79 -0.81 -2.76 13.02
CA PHE A 79 -0.05 -3.49 12.00
C PHE A 79 -0.96 -4.46 11.25
N ILE A 80 -0.82 -4.50 9.93
CA ILE A 80 -1.53 -5.46 9.08
C ILE A 80 -0.50 -6.32 8.35
N ASP A 81 -0.47 -7.61 8.68
CA ASP A 81 0.40 -8.58 8.03
C ASP A 81 -0.23 -9.06 6.71
N LEU A 82 0.10 -8.36 5.63
CA LEU A 82 -0.24 -8.80 4.28
C LEU A 82 0.72 -9.87 3.76
N PHE A 83 1.96 -9.95 4.27
CA PHE A 83 2.93 -10.93 3.81
C PHE A 83 2.43 -12.35 4.07
N SER A 84 2.18 -12.71 5.33
CA SER A 84 1.69 -14.04 5.69
C SER A 84 0.30 -14.33 5.12
N SER A 85 -0.56 -13.30 5.10
CA SER A 85 -1.91 -13.40 4.57
C SER A 85 -1.95 -13.67 3.07
N SER A 86 -1.14 -12.98 2.29
CA SER A 86 -1.05 -13.18 0.83
C SER A 86 -0.35 -14.50 0.49
N MET A 87 0.69 -14.90 1.24
CA MET A 87 1.31 -16.21 1.10
C MET A 87 0.28 -17.34 1.24
N SER A 88 -0.54 -17.28 2.30
CA SER A 88 -1.62 -18.25 2.53
C SER A 88 -2.69 -18.20 1.44
N LEU A 89 -2.97 -17.01 0.90
CA LEU A 89 -3.93 -16.81 -0.18
C LEU A 89 -3.45 -17.46 -1.48
N TYR A 90 -2.17 -17.25 -1.86
CA TYR A 90 -1.59 -17.82 -3.08
C TYR A 90 -1.57 -19.36 -3.05
N HIS A 91 -1.28 -19.95 -1.90
CA HIS A 91 -1.33 -21.42 -1.74
C HIS A 91 -2.73 -22.02 -1.90
N LYS A 92 -3.78 -21.27 -1.66
CA LYS A 92 -5.18 -21.72 -1.74
C LYS A 92 -5.84 -21.39 -3.08
N SER A 93 -5.24 -20.50 -3.84
CA SER A 93 -5.82 -20.04 -5.11
C SER A 93 -5.55 -21.04 -6.23
N GLU A 94 -6.58 -21.34 -7.02
CA GLU A 94 -6.46 -22.18 -8.22
C GLU A 94 -5.83 -21.44 -9.41
N SER A 95 -5.81 -20.12 -9.36
CA SER A 95 -5.26 -19.25 -10.39
C SER A 95 -4.28 -18.24 -9.80
N PHE A 96 -3.35 -17.76 -10.63
CA PHE A 96 -2.43 -16.71 -10.19
C PHE A 96 -3.16 -15.40 -9.91
N LEU A 97 -2.83 -14.79 -8.79
CA LEU A 97 -3.39 -13.53 -8.31
C LEU A 97 -2.48 -12.34 -8.60
N THR A 98 -1.29 -12.60 -9.16
CA THR A 98 -0.36 -11.55 -9.53
C THR A 98 0.10 -11.64 -10.97
N THR A 99 0.61 -10.54 -11.49
CA THR A 99 1.39 -10.47 -12.72
C THR A 99 2.86 -10.39 -12.35
N GLY A 100 3.65 -11.35 -12.84
CA GLY A 100 5.09 -11.39 -12.56
C GLY A 100 5.47 -11.68 -11.12
N GLY A 101 4.56 -12.21 -10.31
CA GLY A 101 4.81 -12.63 -8.91
C GLY A 101 4.62 -11.53 -7.86
N PHE A 102 4.52 -10.25 -8.22
CA PHE A 102 4.54 -9.14 -7.25
C PHE A 102 3.50 -8.03 -7.50
N ILE A 103 2.91 -7.91 -8.69
CA ILE A 103 1.84 -6.95 -8.96
C ILE A 103 0.50 -7.68 -8.95
N PRO A 104 -0.44 -7.35 -8.05
CA PRO A 104 -1.76 -7.97 -8.07
C PRO A 104 -2.47 -7.73 -9.41
N ASN A 105 -3.11 -8.77 -9.96
CA ASN A 105 -4.09 -8.63 -11.03
C ASN A 105 -5.46 -8.25 -10.46
N ASP A 106 -6.49 -8.13 -11.27
CA ASP A 106 -7.83 -7.70 -10.82
C ASP A 106 -8.40 -8.57 -9.70
N GLU A 107 -8.24 -9.89 -9.79
CA GLU A 107 -8.68 -10.81 -8.73
C GLU A 107 -7.78 -10.72 -7.49
N GLY A 108 -6.48 -10.52 -7.69
CA GLY A 108 -5.52 -10.26 -6.62
C GLY A 108 -5.86 -8.99 -5.85
N TYR A 109 -6.17 -7.89 -6.53
CA TYR A 109 -6.62 -6.66 -5.87
C TYR A 109 -7.89 -6.85 -5.05
N LYS A 110 -8.89 -7.58 -5.58
CA LYS A 110 -10.12 -7.89 -4.85
C LYS A 110 -9.84 -8.72 -3.60
N ALA A 111 -8.96 -9.70 -3.70
CA ALA A 111 -8.59 -10.56 -2.59
C ALA A 111 -7.79 -9.80 -1.51
N ILE A 112 -6.78 -9.00 -1.91
CA ILE A 112 -5.97 -8.18 -0.99
C ILE A 112 -6.84 -7.10 -0.32
N ALA A 113 -7.78 -6.50 -1.03
CA ALA A 113 -8.71 -5.53 -0.43
C ALA A 113 -9.51 -6.14 0.72
N LYS A 114 -9.91 -7.41 0.63
CA LYS A 114 -10.57 -8.13 1.73
C LYS A 114 -9.63 -8.32 2.92
N LEU A 115 -8.36 -8.67 2.67
CA LEU A 115 -7.36 -8.83 3.72
C LEU A 115 -7.11 -7.50 4.45
N LEU A 116 -6.97 -6.41 3.71
CA LEU A 116 -6.83 -5.06 4.26
C LEU A 116 -8.07 -4.64 5.07
N ALA A 117 -9.26 -4.85 4.54
CA ALA A 117 -10.49 -4.53 5.25
C ALA A 117 -10.63 -5.32 6.57
N ASN A 118 -10.30 -6.60 6.54
CA ASN A 118 -10.29 -7.43 7.75
C ASN A 118 -9.25 -6.96 8.78
N GLY A 119 -8.06 -6.56 8.32
CA GLY A 119 -7.02 -6.02 9.19
C GLY A 119 -7.38 -4.68 9.82
N LEU A 120 -8.11 -3.82 9.10
CA LEU A 120 -8.54 -2.49 9.58
C LEU A 120 -9.76 -2.55 10.49
N TYR A 121 -10.73 -3.40 10.20
CA TYR A 121 -12.06 -3.37 10.79
C TYR A 121 -12.44 -4.68 11.50
N GLY A 122 -11.57 -5.68 11.49
CA GLY A 122 -11.83 -7.03 12.00
C GLY A 122 -12.65 -7.88 11.02
N ASN A 123 -12.79 -9.17 11.37
CA ASN A 123 -13.51 -10.16 10.54
C ASN A 123 -15.04 -10.04 10.64
N GLY A 124 -15.55 -8.91 11.09
CA GLY A 124 -16.98 -8.66 11.19
C GLY A 124 -17.63 -8.45 9.82
N SER A 125 -18.86 -8.92 9.68
CA SER A 125 -19.69 -8.59 8.52
C SER A 125 -20.08 -7.11 8.61
N HIS A 126 -19.35 -6.26 7.91
CA HIS A 126 -19.69 -4.84 7.76
C HIS A 126 -20.84 -4.72 6.75
N THR A 127 -22.05 -5.02 7.18
CA THR A 127 -23.25 -4.82 6.36
C THR A 127 -23.58 -3.34 6.32
N SER A 128 -23.04 -2.64 5.33
CA SER A 128 -23.58 -1.34 4.96
C SER A 128 -24.97 -1.51 4.36
N LYS A 129 -25.94 -0.68 4.78
CA LYS A 129 -27.24 -0.60 4.11
C LYS A 129 -27.16 0.12 2.75
N ALA A 130 -26.01 0.71 2.42
CA ALA A 130 -25.77 1.37 1.15
C ALA A 130 -25.57 0.35 0.02
N ASP A 131 -26.13 0.66 -1.13
CA ASP A 131 -25.84 -0.10 -2.36
C ASP A 131 -24.32 -0.01 -2.68
N PRO A 132 -23.61 -1.14 -2.73
CA PRO A 132 -22.17 -1.13 -3.00
C PRO A 132 -21.81 -0.50 -4.35
N GLY A 133 -22.68 -0.63 -5.36
CA GLY A 133 -22.49 -0.05 -6.68
C GLY A 133 -22.56 1.48 -6.66
N LEU A 134 -23.55 2.03 -5.99
CA LEU A 134 -23.68 3.48 -5.82
C LEU A 134 -22.54 4.04 -4.97
N LEU A 135 -22.16 3.35 -3.91
CA LEU A 135 -21.02 3.75 -3.07
C LEU A 135 -19.72 3.77 -3.88
N HIS A 136 -19.46 2.72 -4.67
CA HIS A 136 -18.28 2.65 -5.52
C HIS A 136 -18.26 3.77 -6.57
N ALA A 137 -19.38 4.06 -7.21
CA ALA A 137 -19.48 5.17 -8.15
C ALA A 137 -19.18 6.53 -7.49
N ALA A 138 -19.71 6.78 -6.30
CA ALA A 138 -19.46 8.00 -5.53
C ALA A 138 -17.98 8.12 -5.12
N VAL A 139 -17.35 7.02 -4.69
CA VAL A 139 -15.91 6.99 -4.35
C VAL A 139 -15.07 7.29 -5.59
N LYS A 140 -15.35 6.67 -6.73
CA LYS A 140 -14.64 6.96 -7.99
C LYS A 140 -14.77 8.41 -8.41
N GLN A 141 -15.95 9.00 -8.27
CA GLN A 141 -16.16 10.41 -8.58
C GLN A 141 -15.37 11.32 -7.63
N LYS A 142 -15.41 11.05 -6.33
CA LYS A 142 -14.59 11.77 -5.33
C LYS A 142 -13.11 11.66 -5.66
N ASP A 143 -12.61 10.47 -5.98
CA ASP A 143 -11.20 10.24 -6.27
C ASP A 143 -10.78 10.92 -7.57
N TYR A 144 -11.66 11.00 -8.57
CA TYR A 144 -11.40 11.77 -9.80
C TYR A 144 -11.16 13.25 -9.49
N PHE A 145 -12.04 13.90 -8.73
CA PHE A 145 -11.86 15.31 -8.35
C PHE A 145 -10.62 15.49 -7.47
N TRP A 146 -10.44 14.63 -6.48
CA TRP A 146 -9.25 14.68 -5.63
C TRP A 146 -7.95 14.58 -6.44
N ASN A 147 -7.86 13.61 -7.34
CA ASN A 147 -6.68 13.46 -8.19
C ASN A 147 -6.48 14.65 -9.13
N SER A 148 -7.57 15.22 -9.66
CA SER A 148 -7.49 16.39 -10.53
C SER A 148 -6.98 17.63 -9.80
N ASP A 149 -7.35 17.79 -8.51
CA ASP A 149 -6.97 18.95 -7.70
C ASP A 149 -5.55 18.83 -7.10
N TYR A 150 -5.12 17.61 -6.75
CA TYR A 150 -3.88 17.40 -6.00
C TYR A 150 -2.76 16.71 -6.80
N ASN A 151 -3.07 16.00 -7.87
CA ASN A 151 -2.07 15.39 -8.74
C ASN A 151 -1.90 16.22 -10.02
N LEU A 152 -0.80 16.94 -10.10
CA LEU A 152 -0.40 17.62 -11.33
C LEU A 152 -0.15 16.56 -12.42
N VAL A 153 -0.88 16.66 -13.50
CA VAL A 153 -0.77 15.76 -14.67
C VAL A 153 0.64 15.80 -15.25
N ASN A 154 1.33 16.93 -15.12
CA ASN A 154 2.71 17.10 -15.55
C ASN A 154 3.40 18.18 -14.70
N GLY A 155 4.40 17.80 -13.92
CA GLY A 155 5.19 18.72 -13.09
C GLY A 155 5.87 19.85 -13.87
N VAL A 156 6.06 19.70 -15.18
CA VAL A 156 6.56 20.77 -16.07
C VAL A 156 5.60 21.94 -16.12
N HIS A 157 4.31 21.74 -15.94
CA HIS A 157 3.31 22.81 -15.91
C HIS A 157 3.35 23.63 -14.61
N ALA A 158 3.71 22.99 -13.47
CA ALA A 158 3.79 23.67 -12.17
C ALA A 158 5.18 24.23 -11.87
N PHE A 159 6.22 23.47 -12.19
CA PHE A 159 7.60 23.76 -11.75
C PHE A 159 8.58 23.98 -12.91
N GLY A 160 8.15 23.78 -14.15
CA GLY A 160 8.99 23.87 -15.34
C GLY A 160 8.80 25.16 -16.12
N ARG A 161 9.48 25.24 -17.27
CA ARG A 161 9.45 26.41 -18.16
C ARG A 161 8.05 26.79 -18.65
N ARG A 162 7.09 25.86 -18.61
CA ARG A 162 5.72 26.12 -19.09
C ARG A 162 4.87 26.89 -18.09
N TYR A 163 5.28 27.01 -16.84
CA TYR A 163 4.64 27.92 -15.90
C TYR A 163 4.95 29.37 -16.24
N ASN A 164 6.17 29.64 -16.64
CA ASN A 164 6.64 30.95 -17.04
C ASN A 164 7.18 30.86 -18.48
N PRO A 165 6.54 31.36 -19.54
CA PRO A 165 5.64 32.52 -19.63
C PRO A 165 4.12 32.22 -19.65
N TYR A 166 3.69 30.97 -19.55
CA TYR A 166 2.29 30.62 -19.78
C TYR A 166 1.37 30.87 -18.57
N GLY A 167 1.93 31.17 -17.39
CA GLY A 167 1.20 31.58 -16.19
C GLY A 167 0.16 30.57 -15.67
N PRO A 168 -0.77 31.03 -14.82
CA PRO A 168 -1.78 30.19 -14.18
C PRO A 168 -2.81 29.56 -15.13
N GLN A 169 -2.79 29.88 -16.41
CA GLN A 169 -3.66 29.29 -17.44
C GLN A 169 -3.48 27.76 -17.62
N ASN A 170 -2.38 27.21 -17.10
CA ASN A 170 -2.06 25.78 -17.19
C ASN A 170 -2.36 25.02 -15.89
N TYR A 171 -2.94 25.67 -14.91
CA TYR A 171 -3.53 25.00 -13.74
C TYR A 171 -4.91 24.44 -14.12
N PRO A 172 -5.21 23.20 -13.70
CA PRO A 172 -6.57 22.67 -13.81
C PRO A 172 -7.56 23.48 -13.01
#